data_e89de2c909ee65772f0df574f9ce17fa
#
_entry.id   e89de2c909ee65772f0df574f9ce17fa
#
_cell.length_a   1.000
_cell.length_b   1.000
_cell.length_c   1.000
_cell.angle_alpha   90.00
_cell.angle_beta   90.00
_cell.angle_gamma   90.00
#
_symmetry.space_group_name_H-M   'P 1'
#
loop_
_entity.id
_entity.type
_entity.pdbx_description
1 polymer ?
#
loop_
_entity_poly.entity_id
_entity_poly.type
_entity_poly.pdbx_seq_one_letter_code
_entity_poly.pdbx_strand_id
1 'polypeptide(L)'
;MYLLDTNIYIAFYERYYPQRNFPTFWEKLVQTFQQEVVVPRVVMEETKNSAWLNTYMTETCGLNPIDHRKYWKQWAEVSNNVRNNPVYDNEALYSQNGWSKETVADAWLLAIAKEEKYILVTEETKNVNLYKGGPVRSAKIPDVAKDIGVECIDRLEFFKRIELSI
;
A
#
# COMPACT_ATOMS: atom_id res chain seq x y z
N MET A 1 -12.13 -3.40 -6.24
CA MET A 1 -10.74 -3.93 -6.22
C MET A 1 -9.95 -3.22 -5.14
N TYR A 2 -8.99 -3.91 -4.55
CA TYR A 2 -8.14 -3.40 -3.47
C TYR A 2 -6.67 -3.39 -3.90
N LEU A 3 -5.95 -2.38 -3.44
CA LEU A 3 -4.48 -2.32 -3.43
C LEU A 3 -4.03 -2.40 -1.98
N LEU A 4 -3.18 -3.35 -1.64
CA LEU A 4 -2.64 -3.47 -0.29
C LEU A 4 -1.22 -2.90 -0.28
N ASP A 5 -0.97 -2.02 0.69
CA ASP A 5 0.38 -1.56 0.99
C ASP A 5 1.27 -2.73 1.40
N THR A 6 2.55 -2.69 1.08
CA THR A 6 3.54 -3.72 1.41
C THR A 6 3.50 -4.10 2.89
N ASN A 7 3.34 -3.10 3.76
CA ASN A 7 3.27 -3.30 5.20
C ASN A 7 2.07 -4.15 5.64
N ILE A 8 0.97 -4.17 4.88
CA ILE A 8 -0.17 -5.06 5.16
C ILE A 8 0.23 -6.53 5.01
N TYR A 9 0.89 -6.88 3.90
CA TYR A 9 1.34 -8.27 3.67
C TYR A 9 2.33 -8.72 4.74
N ILE A 10 3.30 -7.87 5.05
CA ILE A 10 4.32 -8.14 6.08
C ILE A 10 3.66 -8.26 7.46
N ALA A 11 2.74 -7.36 7.81
CA ALA A 11 2.03 -7.39 9.08
C ALA A 11 1.16 -8.65 9.23
N PHE A 12 0.49 -9.09 8.17
CA PHE A 12 -0.26 -10.35 8.20
C PHE A 12 0.67 -11.51 8.50
N TYR A 13 1.75 -11.65 7.75
CA TYR A 13 2.65 -12.79 7.84
C TYR A 13 3.49 -12.81 9.12
N GLU A 14 4.08 -11.68 9.50
CA GLU A 14 5.04 -11.63 10.59
C GLU A 14 4.42 -11.35 11.96
N ARG A 15 3.34 -10.57 12.02
CA ARG A 15 2.84 -10.03 13.29
C ARG A 15 1.51 -10.61 13.71
N TYR A 16 0.50 -10.62 12.81
CA TYR A 16 -0.87 -10.91 13.22
C TYR A 16 -1.29 -12.35 12.96
N TYR A 17 -0.92 -12.90 11.80
CA TYR A 17 -1.39 -14.20 11.34
C TYR A 17 -0.23 -15.06 10.81
N PRO A 18 0.81 -15.35 11.62
CA PRO A 18 1.89 -16.24 11.20
C PRO A 18 1.30 -17.54 10.64
N GLN A 19 1.70 -17.92 9.43
CA GLN A 19 1.10 -19.02 8.67
C GLN A 19 1.03 -20.34 9.47
N ARG A 20 2.09 -20.63 10.24
CA ARG A 20 2.15 -21.83 11.08
C ARG A 20 1.02 -21.91 12.10
N ASN A 21 0.54 -20.77 12.61
CA ASN A 21 -0.45 -20.69 13.67
C ASN A 21 -1.88 -20.44 13.10
N PHE A 22 -1.96 -19.82 11.93
CA PHE A 22 -3.22 -19.38 11.33
C PHE A 22 -3.37 -19.85 9.86
N PRO A 23 -3.26 -21.16 9.57
CA PRO A 23 -3.35 -21.65 8.19
C PRO A 23 -4.70 -21.32 7.54
N THR A 24 -5.80 -21.42 8.27
CA THR A 24 -7.16 -21.12 7.78
C THR A 24 -7.31 -19.66 7.34
N PHE A 25 -6.64 -18.72 8.00
CA PHE A 25 -6.61 -17.31 7.56
C PHE A 25 -6.10 -17.19 6.12
N TRP A 26 -4.96 -17.81 5.84
CA TRP A 26 -4.32 -17.79 4.54
C TRP A 26 -5.11 -18.53 3.46
N GLU A 27 -5.72 -19.65 3.82
CA GLU A 27 -6.59 -20.39 2.92
C GLU A 27 -7.80 -19.56 2.48
N LYS A 28 -8.43 -18.84 3.40
CA LYS A 28 -9.58 -17.97 3.12
C LYS A 28 -9.23 -16.76 2.28
N LEU A 29 -8.01 -16.23 2.41
CA LEU A 29 -7.56 -15.08 1.61
C LEU A 29 -7.28 -15.41 0.14
N VAL A 30 -7.07 -16.68 -0.22
CA VAL A 30 -6.72 -17.07 -1.61
C VAL A 30 -7.74 -16.52 -2.60
N GLN A 31 -9.02 -16.75 -2.37
CA GLN A 31 -10.08 -16.32 -3.29
C GLN A 31 -10.16 -14.79 -3.39
N THR A 32 -10.08 -14.09 -2.26
CA THR A 32 -10.08 -12.62 -2.23
C THR A 32 -8.87 -12.07 -3.01
N PHE A 33 -7.70 -12.64 -2.79
CA PHE A 33 -6.50 -12.20 -3.50
C PHE A 33 -6.61 -12.42 -5.00
N GLN A 34 -7.15 -13.54 -5.42
CA GLN A 34 -7.35 -13.84 -6.85
C GLN A 34 -8.36 -12.94 -7.54
N GLN A 35 -9.42 -12.54 -6.85
CA GLN A 35 -10.57 -11.87 -7.46
C GLN A 35 -10.64 -10.38 -7.20
N GLU A 36 -10.11 -9.92 -6.06
CA GLU A 36 -10.35 -8.57 -5.59
C GLU A 36 -9.07 -7.76 -5.31
N VAL A 37 -7.89 -8.39 -5.31
CA VAL A 37 -6.63 -7.71 -5.00
C VAL A 37 -5.76 -7.57 -6.24
N VAL A 38 -5.29 -6.35 -6.48
CA VAL A 38 -4.30 -6.03 -7.50
C VAL A 38 -2.96 -5.76 -6.83
N VAL A 39 -1.89 -6.36 -7.35
CA VAL A 39 -0.54 -6.19 -6.79
C VAL A 39 0.35 -5.51 -7.82
N PRO A 40 0.86 -4.31 -7.55
CA PRO A 40 1.88 -3.69 -8.37
C PRO A 40 3.23 -4.39 -8.23
N ARG A 41 4.03 -4.39 -9.30
CA ARG A 41 5.37 -5.01 -9.28
C ARG A 41 6.27 -4.44 -8.19
N VAL A 42 6.18 -3.15 -7.89
CA VAL A 42 6.97 -2.52 -6.82
C VAL A 42 6.67 -3.15 -5.45
N VAL A 43 5.40 -3.43 -5.14
CA VAL A 43 4.99 -4.10 -3.89
C VAL A 43 5.51 -5.54 -3.87
N MET A 44 5.40 -6.26 -4.99
CA MET A 44 5.92 -7.62 -5.08
C MET A 44 7.45 -7.65 -4.87
N GLU A 45 8.17 -6.62 -5.31
CA GLU A 45 9.61 -6.50 -5.10
C GLU A 45 9.99 -6.23 -3.65
N GLU A 46 9.21 -5.42 -2.94
CA GLU A 46 9.42 -5.16 -1.52
C GLU A 46 9.15 -6.41 -0.64
N THR A 47 8.27 -7.32 -1.08
CA THR A 47 7.96 -8.56 -0.33
C THR A 47 8.94 -9.71 -0.59
N LYS A 48 9.90 -9.57 -1.49
CA LYS A 48 10.85 -10.65 -1.88
C LYS A 48 11.67 -11.24 -0.74
N ASN A 49 11.90 -10.47 0.32
CA ASN A 49 12.65 -10.96 1.48
C ASN A 49 11.93 -12.05 2.27
N SER A 50 10.62 -12.20 2.10
CA SER A 50 9.83 -13.28 2.67
C SER A 50 9.56 -14.34 1.60
N ALA A 51 10.38 -15.39 1.55
CA ALA A 51 10.26 -16.47 0.56
C ALA A 51 8.86 -17.12 0.59
N TRP A 52 8.34 -17.40 1.78
CA TRP A 52 7.01 -18.01 1.91
C TRP A 52 5.91 -17.08 1.36
N LEU A 53 5.92 -15.81 1.73
CA LEU A 53 4.91 -14.84 1.30
C LEU A 53 4.95 -14.67 -0.23
N ASN A 54 6.15 -14.61 -0.80
CA ASN A 54 6.31 -14.52 -2.25
C ASN A 54 5.73 -15.73 -2.97
N THR A 55 6.06 -16.95 -2.51
CA THR A 55 5.50 -18.20 -3.04
C THR A 55 3.97 -18.24 -2.88
N TYR A 56 3.45 -17.83 -1.73
CA TYR A 56 2.01 -17.77 -1.50
C TYR A 56 1.31 -16.81 -2.51
N MET A 57 1.84 -15.63 -2.70
CA MET A 57 1.27 -14.64 -3.62
C MET A 57 1.35 -15.10 -5.09
N THR A 58 2.48 -15.67 -5.50
CA THR A 58 2.71 -16.03 -6.91
C THR A 58 2.15 -17.39 -7.29
N GLU A 59 2.35 -18.42 -6.46
CA GLU A 59 2.01 -19.81 -6.79
C GLU A 59 0.65 -20.22 -6.22
N THR A 60 0.36 -19.88 -4.95
CA THR A 60 -0.90 -20.27 -4.32
C THR A 60 -2.05 -19.35 -4.77
N CYS A 61 -1.86 -18.05 -4.74
CA CYS A 61 -2.86 -17.09 -5.18
C CYS A 61 -2.81 -16.85 -6.70
N GLY A 62 -1.72 -17.21 -7.38
CA GLY A 62 -1.58 -17.00 -8.83
C GLY A 62 -1.58 -15.53 -9.22
N LEU A 63 -1.15 -14.62 -8.33
CA LEU A 63 -1.15 -13.20 -8.60
C LEU A 63 -0.13 -12.84 -9.69
N ASN A 64 -0.60 -12.09 -10.68
CA ASN A 64 0.24 -11.55 -11.75
C ASN A 64 0.45 -10.06 -11.52
N PRO A 65 1.66 -9.64 -11.10
CA PRO A 65 1.89 -8.24 -10.75
C PRO A 65 1.74 -7.31 -11.95
N ILE A 66 0.96 -6.25 -11.78
CA ILE A 66 0.83 -5.22 -12.81
C ILE A 66 2.09 -4.35 -12.88
N ASP A 67 2.42 -3.90 -14.08
CA ASP A 67 3.53 -2.96 -14.27
C ASP A 67 3.11 -1.56 -13.82
N HIS A 68 3.57 -1.14 -12.64
CA HIS A 68 3.29 0.16 -12.05
C HIS A 68 3.81 1.32 -12.90
N ARG A 69 4.83 1.13 -13.74
CA ARG A 69 5.42 2.18 -14.59
C ARG A 69 4.46 2.70 -15.65
N LYS A 70 3.41 1.95 -15.96
CA LYS A 70 2.33 2.45 -16.84
C LYS A 70 1.64 3.69 -16.28
N TYR A 71 1.70 3.89 -14.97
CA TYR A 71 1.08 5.00 -14.23
C TYR A 71 2.07 6.14 -13.93
N TRP A 72 3.13 6.25 -14.72
CA TRP A 72 4.19 7.25 -14.51
C TRP A 72 3.67 8.69 -14.40
N LYS A 73 2.71 9.06 -15.23
CA LYS A 73 2.12 10.41 -15.18
C LYS A 73 1.42 10.66 -13.86
N GLN A 74 0.59 9.73 -13.42
CA GLN A 74 -0.16 9.79 -12.17
C GLN A 74 0.79 9.78 -10.97
N TRP A 75 1.85 8.97 -11.03
CA TRP A 75 2.91 8.97 -10.01
C TRP A 75 3.59 10.34 -9.89
N ALA A 76 3.92 10.97 -11.01
CA ALA A 76 4.49 12.31 -11.02
C ALA A 76 3.53 13.36 -10.44
N GLU A 77 2.23 13.25 -10.71
CA GLU A 77 1.20 14.12 -10.12
C GLU A 77 1.12 13.95 -8.61
N VAL A 78 1.14 12.71 -8.08
CA VAL A 78 1.15 12.44 -6.64
C VAL A 78 2.41 13.00 -6.00
N SER A 79 3.59 12.76 -6.58
CA SER A 79 4.86 13.28 -6.09
C SER A 79 4.89 14.82 -6.09
N ASN A 80 4.32 15.47 -7.12
CA ASN A 80 4.19 16.91 -7.20
C ASN A 80 3.17 17.47 -6.19
N ASN A 81 2.11 16.73 -5.88
CA ASN A 81 1.18 17.11 -4.82
C ASN A 81 1.91 17.22 -3.48
N VAL A 82 2.72 16.23 -3.12
CA VAL A 82 3.54 16.25 -1.90
C VAL A 82 4.56 17.40 -1.97
N ARG A 83 5.25 17.57 -3.10
CA ARG A 83 6.26 18.63 -3.29
C ARG A 83 5.70 20.04 -3.10
N ASN A 84 4.51 20.29 -3.62
CA ASN A 84 3.89 21.62 -3.61
C ASN A 84 3.10 21.90 -2.33
N ASN A 85 2.92 20.90 -1.47
CA ASN A 85 2.22 21.06 -0.21
C ASN A 85 3.18 21.55 0.88
N PRO A 86 3.02 22.78 1.41
CA PRO A 86 3.95 23.37 2.38
C PRO A 86 4.02 22.64 3.72
N VAL A 87 3.15 21.67 3.97
CA VAL A 87 3.20 20.85 5.21
C VAL A 87 4.31 19.81 5.18
N TYR A 88 4.91 19.54 4.01
CA TYR A 88 6.02 18.59 3.85
C TYR A 88 7.33 19.36 3.59
N ASP A 89 8.41 18.88 4.19
CA ASP A 89 9.76 19.33 3.83
C ASP A 89 10.39 18.46 2.73
N ASN A 90 11.60 18.81 2.34
CA ASN A 90 12.32 18.09 1.29
C ASN A 90 12.63 16.62 1.64
N GLU A 91 12.69 16.27 2.92
CA GLU A 91 12.95 14.89 3.33
C GLU A 91 11.79 13.94 2.96
N ALA A 92 10.56 14.46 2.97
CA ALA A 92 9.39 13.68 2.54
C ALA A 92 9.51 13.17 1.09
N LEU A 93 10.26 13.85 0.24
CA LEU A 93 10.47 13.49 -1.15
C LEU A 93 11.81 12.78 -1.40
N TYR A 94 12.88 13.28 -0.79
CA TYR A 94 14.24 12.95 -1.21
C TYR A 94 15.02 12.10 -0.21
N SER A 95 14.47 11.81 0.97
CA SER A 95 15.07 10.84 1.91
C SER A 95 15.16 9.44 1.31
N GLN A 96 15.75 8.50 2.02
CA GLN A 96 15.87 7.11 1.56
C GLN A 96 14.53 6.49 1.19
N ASN A 97 13.47 6.80 1.91
CA ASN A 97 12.09 6.36 1.67
C ASN A 97 11.20 7.48 1.13
N GLY A 98 11.80 8.45 0.46
CA GLY A 98 11.08 9.61 -0.05
C GLY A 98 10.24 9.29 -1.28
N TRP A 99 9.11 9.97 -1.41
CA TRP A 99 8.07 9.69 -2.40
C TRP A 99 8.42 10.03 -3.85
N SER A 100 9.56 10.68 -4.09
CA SER A 100 10.09 10.90 -5.45
C SER A 100 10.96 9.76 -5.95
N LYS A 101 11.12 8.68 -5.17
CA LYS A 101 11.90 7.51 -5.58
C LYS A 101 11.00 6.45 -6.20
N GLU A 102 11.37 6.00 -7.39
CA GLU A 102 10.64 4.97 -8.13
C GLU A 102 10.61 3.61 -7.42
N THR A 103 11.52 3.37 -6.50
CA THR A 103 11.61 2.14 -5.71
C THR A 103 10.72 2.13 -4.47
N VAL A 104 10.06 3.24 -4.14
CA VAL A 104 9.15 3.38 -3.00
C VAL A 104 7.71 3.20 -3.48
N ALA A 105 6.99 2.26 -2.87
CA ALA A 105 5.66 1.87 -3.33
C ALA A 105 4.58 2.94 -3.12
N ASP A 106 4.68 3.75 -2.07
CA ASP A 106 3.62 4.63 -1.57
C ASP A 106 2.98 5.53 -2.65
N ALA A 107 3.83 6.27 -3.39
CA ALA A 107 3.35 7.16 -4.44
C ALA A 107 2.75 6.40 -5.63
N TRP A 108 3.28 5.21 -5.95
CA TRP A 108 2.72 4.34 -6.99
C TRP A 108 1.36 3.78 -6.61
N LEU A 109 1.21 3.34 -5.35
CA LEU A 109 -0.07 2.83 -4.85
C LEU A 109 -1.17 3.88 -4.96
N LEU A 110 -0.88 5.11 -4.56
CA LEU A 110 -1.83 6.22 -4.67
C LEU A 110 -2.12 6.62 -6.11
N ALA A 111 -1.10 6.59 -6.99
CA ALA A 111 -1.27 6.86 -8.41
C ALA A 111 -2.23 5.85 -9.07
N ILE A 112 -2.00 4.56 -8.81
CA ILE A 112 -2.83 3.48 -9.35
C ILE A 112 -4.24 3.55 -8.75
N ALA A 113 -4.36 3.71 -7.42
CA ALA A 113 -5.65 3.77 -6.74
C ALA A 113 -6.51 4.93 -7.26
N LYS A 114 -5.91 6.09 -7.51
CA LYS A 114 -6.60 7.26 -8.05
C LYS A 114 -7.12 7.02 -9.47
N GLU A 115 -6.26 6.50 -10.34
CA GLU A 115 -6.59 6.26 -11.76
C GLU A 115 -7.66 5.19 -11.93
N GLU A 116 -7.47 4.05 -11.26
CA GLU A 116 -8.33 2.87 -11.40
C GLU A 116 -9.53 2.88 -10.44
N LYS A 117 -9.63 3.87 -9.54
CA LYS A 117 -10.64 3.95 -8.48
C LYS A 117 -10.62 2.73 -7.55
N TYR A 118 -9.42 2.24 -7.24
CA TYR A 118 -9.23 1.15 -6.29
C TYR A 118 -9.17 1.69 -4.86
N ILE A 119 -9.55 0.85 -3.91
CA ILE A 119 -9.47 1.14 -2.48
C ILE A 119 -8.07 0.75 -1.99
N LEU A 120 -7.37 1.69 -1.36
CA LEU A 120 -6.05 1.45 -0.80
C LEU A 120 -6.17 0.97 0.64
N VAL A 121 -5.49 -0.11 0.98
CA VAL A 121 -5.46 -0.68 2.33
C VAL A 121 -4.07 -0.48 2.92
N THR A 122 -3.97 0.18 4.08
CA THR A 122 -2.69 0.41 4.78
C THR A 122 -2.85 0.36 6.29
N GLU A 123 -1.77 0.03 7.00
CA GLU A 123 -1.67 0.16 8.47
C GLU A 123 -1.15 1.55 8.88
N GLU A 124 -0.76 2.39 7.94
CA GLU A 124 -0.32 3.74 8.27
C GLU A 124 -1.45 4.56 8.88
N THR A 125 -1.11 5.32 9.91
CA THR A 125 -2.02 6.28 10.52
C THR A 125 -1.73 7.69 10.05
N LYS A 126 -2.75 8.54 10.05
CA LYS A 126 -2.60 9.98 9.76
C LYS A 126 -1.59 10.62 10.69
N ASN A 127 -0.82 11.56 10.17
CA ASN A 127 0.10 12.33 10.99
C ASN A 127 -0.68 13.35 11.85
N VAL A 128 -0.73 13.09 13.16
CA VAL A 128 -1.45 13.94 14.12
C VAL A 128 -0.86 15.35 14.24
N ASN A 129 0.37 15.55 13.81
CA ASN A 129 1.08 16.83 13.83
C ASN A 129 1.02 17.60 12.50
N LEU A 130 0.37 17.01 11.50
CA LEU A 130 0.17 17.70 10.23
C LEU A 130 -0.60 19.01 10.49
N TYR A 131 -0.09 20.12 10.01
CA TYR A 131 -0.63 21.48 10.21
C TYR A 131 -0.49 22.07 11.64
N LYS A 132 0.17 21.37 12.59
CA LYS A 132 0.30 21.86 13.98
C LYS A 132 1.66 22.48 14.33
N GLY A 133 2.59 22.47 13.40
CA GLY A 133 3.96 22.96 13.62
C GLY A 133 4.62 23.30 12.31
N GLY A 134 5.93 23.19 12.25
CA GLY A 134 6.66 23.32 10.99
C GLY A 134 6.39 22.12 10.02
N PRO A 135 7.00 22.15 8.84
CA PRO A 135 6.88 21.08 7.87
C PRO A 135 7.33 19.73 8.44
N VAL A 136 6.62 18.67 8.03
CA VAL A 136 6.92 17.29 8.48
C VAL A 136 7.81 16.56 7.48
N ARG A 137 8.68 15.68 8.01
CA ARG A 137 9.74 15.00 7.24
C ARG A 137 9.26 13.76 6.48
N SER A 138 8.03 13.33 6.71
CA SER A 138 7.48 12.15 6.03
C SER A 138 6.03 12.37 5.66
N ALA A 139 5.70 12.08 4.41
CA ALA A 139 4.32 11.96 3.98
C ALA A 139 3.76 10.59 4.42
N LYS A 140 2.46 10.55 4.72
CA LYS A 140 1.74 9.34 5.09
C LYS A 140 0.66 9.05 4.06
N ILE A 141 0.51 7.78 3.69
CA ILE A 141 -0.49 7.34 2.71
C ILE A 141 -1.88 7.91 3.02
N PRO A 142 -2.44 7.81 4.26
CA PRO A 142 -3.79 8.30 4.54
C PRO A 142 -3.94 9.81 4.43
N ASP A 143 -2.87 10.57 4.66
CA ASP A 143 -2.90 12.04 4.54
C ASP A 143 -2.96 12.46 3.08
N VAL A 144 -2.06 11.91 2.26
CA VAL A 144 -2.02 12.22 0.83
C VAL A 144 -3.24 11.64 0.09
N ALA A 145 -3.71 10.45 0.46
CA ALA A 145 -4.94 9.85 -0.07
C ALA A 145 -6.13 10.79 0.08
N LYS A 146 -6.28 11.38 1.27
CA LYS A 146 -7.33 12.38 1.53
C LYS A 146 -7.22 13.59 0.61
N ASP A 147 -5.99 14.12 0.43
CA ASP A 147 -5.75 15.31 -0.37
C ASP A 147 -6.05 15.11 -1.86
N ILE A 148 -5.83 13.91 -2.37
CA ILE A 148 -6.05 13.58 -3.78
C ILE A 148 -7.36 12.83 -4.06
N GLY A 149 -8.18 12.59 -3.03
CA GLY A 149 -9.49 11.95 -3.15
C GLY A 149 -9.45 10.42 -3.37
N VAL A 150 -8.43 9.73 -2.83
CA VAL A 150 -8.34 8.26 -2.84
C VAL A 150 -8.97 7.69 -1.58
N GLU A 151 -9.82 6.69 -1.74
CA GLU A 151 -10.36 5.95 -0.59
C GLU A 151 -9.25 5.08 0.02
N CYS A 152 -9.02 5.30 1.32
CA CYS A 152 -8.00 4.60 2.07
C CYS A 152 -8.61 4.03 3.35
N ILE A 153 -8.44 2.74 3.56
CA ILE A 153 -8.98 1.98 4.70
C ILE A 153 -7.89 1.24 5.44
N ASP A 154 -8.18 0.87 6.69
CA ASP A 154 -7.31 0.00 7.48
C ASP A 154 -7.62 -1.50 7.24
N ARG A 155 -6.81 -2.35 7.84
CA ARG A 155 -6.95 -3.80 7.81
C ARG A 155 -8.31 -4.29 8.31
N LEU A 156 -8.82 -3.70 9.40
CA LEU A 156 -10.06 -4.19 10.01
C LEU A 156 -11.27 -3.87 9.13
N GLU A 157 -11.30 -2.69 8.53
CA GLU A 157 -12.32 -2.34 7.56
C GLU A 157 -12.20 -3.18 6.28
N PHE A 158 -10.97 -3.50 5.85
CA PHE A 158 -10.76 -4.43 4.73
C PHE A 158 -11.35 -5.81 5.02
N PHE A 159 -11.04 -6.40 6.19
CA PHE A 159 -11.59 -7.71 6.58
C PHE A 159 -13.11 -7.71 6.65
N LYS A 160 -13.69 -6.63 7.16
CA LYS A 160 -15.14 -6.48 7.20
C LYS A 160 -15.76 -6.46 5.80
N ARG A 161 -15.15 -5.74 4.86
CA ARG A 161 -15.66 -5.62 3.48
C ARG A 161 -15.56 -6.90 2.68
N ILE A 162 -14.53 -7.71 2.91
CA ILE A 162 -14.37 -9.04 2.29
C ILE A 162 -15.07 -10.15 3.09
N GLU A 163 -15.83 -9.79 4.13
CA GLU A 163 -16.55 -10.71 5.01
C GLU A 163 -15.67 -11.83 5.59
N LEU A 164 -14.39 -11.53 5.88
CA LEU A 164 -13.44 -12.48 6.40
C LEU A 164 -13.81 -12.88 7.83
N SER A 165 -14.14 -14.15 8.02
CA SER A 165 -14.40 -14.78 9.32
C SER A 165 -13.44 -15.96 9.50
N ILE A 166 -12.66 -16.01 10.56
CA ILE A 166 -11.68 -17.04 10.92
C ILE A 166 -11.95 -17.60 12.30
#